data_a687edc90d5af1f0628729276914ec7a
#
_entry.id   a687edc90d5af1f0628729276914ec7a
#
_cell.length_a   1.000
_cell.length_b   1.000
_cell.length_c   1.000
_cell.angle_alpha   90.00
_cell.angle_beta   90.00
_cell.angle_gamma   90.00
#
_symmetry.space_group_name_H-M   'P 1'
#
loop_
_entity.id
_entity.type
_entity.pdbx_description
1 polymer ?
#
loop_
_entity_poly.entity_id
_entity_poly.type
_entity_poly.pdbx_seq_one_letter_code
_entity_poly.pdbx_strand_id
1 'polypeptide(L)'
;MNDVSYYVPAMAMAVPLVLKGRSTASWRDPLLRSVCALLLLTALAFTFAAPPSIAAVNRITGVPNASAPLVYALLTAVCAASLVLIVSWRGGPPGTTRRLTVWYTAGFGAVIVVMCVLFALGDAPVERLRDFDTYYATTPCLREMVLLYLLSLFVSGVAVNVLCLRWLRRVGGRPLRSSLLLIALGFGFCALYAVAKLVAVGVRWAGGDLDALSTSVAPALAAFGGVLSATGFSLPLLWSLPARLLGDAWSAWRSYRALAPLWRAVRPVSAAGDESRAAVRVGWWSPPSLRAVQRQAEIHDALLVLCPHFDPSVRERALAAAVAAGAASERARAQADAVMVVEAVRAHGAAADAAADDAVAVPPAEGPEDLVRLSRALRAMRG
;
A
#
# COMPACT_ATOMS: atom_id res chain seq x y z
N MET A 1 14.83 19.31 -23.40
CA MET A 1 14.42 18.63 -22.14
C MET A 1 15.48 17.59 -21.83
N ASN A 2 16.06 17.64 -20.63
CA ASN A 2 17.09 16.68 -20.21
C ASN A 2 16.47 15.31 -20.01
N ASP A 3 17.19 14.24 -20.28
CA ASP A 3 16.72 12.83 -20.13
C ASP A 3 16.21 12.52 -18.70
N VAL A 4 16.68 13.27 -17.71
CA VAL A 4 16.23 13.23 -16.31
C VAL A 4 14.71 13.48 -16.15
N SER A 5 14.10 14.28 -17.05
CA SER A 5 12.67 14.62 -16.95
C SER A 5 11.73 13.43 -17.13
N TYR A 6 12.17 12.34 -17.76
CA TYR A 6 11.39 11.10 -17.93
C TYR A 6 11.52 10.18 -16.71
N TYR A 7 12.68 10.17 -16.06
CA TYR A 7 12.94 9.28 -14.91
C TYR A 7 12.32 9.79 -13.62
N VAL A 8 12.09 11.12 -13.47
CA VAL A 8 11.43 11.68 -12.28
C VAL A 8 10.01 11.12 -12.07
N PRO A 9 9.11 11.13 -13.07
CA PRO A 9 7.79 10.49 -12.95
C PRO A 9 7.90 8.97 -12.71
N ALA A 10 8.83 8.29 -13.39
CA ALA A 10 9.06 6.86 -13.20
C ALA A 10 9.41 6.52 -11.75
N MET A 11 10.35 7.26 -11.15
CA MET A 11 10.74 7.11 -9.74
C MET A 11 9.60 7.46 -8.78
N ALA A 12 8.84 8.52 -9.05
CA ALA A 12 7.68 8.90 -8.26
C ALA A 12 6.61 7.79 -8.19
N MET A 13 6.52 6.95 -9.25
CA MET A 13 5.64 5.77 -9.30
C MET A 13 6.26 4.54 -8.65
N ALA A 14 7.57 4.34 -8.81
CA ALA A 14 8.27 3.17 -8.28
C ALA A 14 8.34 3.18 -6.75
N VAL A 15 8.51 4.34 -6.12
CA VAL A 15 8.62 4.45 -4.64
C VAL A 15 7.37 3.91 -3.93
N PRO A 16 6.13 4.37 -4.20
CA PRO A 16 4.93 3.81 -3.59
C PRO A 16 4.73 2.31 -3.89
N LEU A 17 5.12 1.87 -5.10
CA LEU A 17 5.04 0.47 -5.50
C LEU A 17 5.94 -0.41 -4.62
N VAL A 18 7.20 -0.05 -4.42
CA VAL A 18 8.15 -0.80 -3.58
C VAL A 18 7.72 -0.81 -2.12
N LEU A 19 7.28 0.34 -1.58
CA LEU A 19 6.83 0.44 -0.20
C LEU A 19 5.63 -0.47 0.09
N LYS A 20 4.74 -0.66 -0.87
CA LYS A 20 3.55 -1.51 -0.73
C LYS A 20 3.74 -2.96 -1.15
N GLY A 21 4.56 -3.23 -2.15
CA GLY A 21 4.85 -4.58 -2.63
C GLY A 21 5.50 -5.49 -1.57
N ARG A 22 6.10 -4.90 -0.53
CA ARG A 22 6.71 -5.63 0.59
C ARG A 22 5.70 -6.21 1.59
N SER A 23 4.43 -5.80 1.54
CA SER A 23 3.39 -6.32 2.44
C SER A 23 2.65 -7.49 1.79
N THR A 24 2.76 -8.69 2.37
CA THR A 24 2.05 -9.89 1.91
C THR A 24 0.52 -9.74 1.95
N ALA A 25 -0.02 -8.92 2.85
CA ALA A 25 -1.44 -8.58 2.90
C ALA A 25 -1.91 -7.80 1.66
N SER A 26 -1.02 -7.06 0.99
CA SER A 26 -1.32 -6.25 -0.19
C SER A 26 -1.77 -7.08 -1.39
N TRP A 27 -1.29 -8.31 -1.52
CA TRP A 27 -1.59 -9.17 -2.68
C TRP A 27 -2.96 -9.85 -2.61
N ARG A 28 -3.61 -9.83 -1.44
CA ARG A 28 -4.97 -10.37 -1.25
C ARG A 28 -6.08 -9.35 -1.55
N ASP A 29 -5.77 -8.06 -1.50
CA ASP A 29 -6.74 -6.99 -1.81
C ASP A 29 -6.74 -6.67 -3.31
N PRO A 30 -7.85 -6.91 -4.05
CA PRO A 30 -7.94 -6.66 -5.48
C PRO A 30 -7.79 -5.19 -5.84
N LEU A 31 -8.23 -4.26 -4.98
CA LEU A 31 -8.07 -2.82 -5.21
C LEU A 31 -6.59 -2.43 -5.15
N LEU A 32 -5.88 -2.94 -4.17
CA LEU A 32 -4.47 -2.64 -4.00
C LEU A 32 -3.62 -3.22 -5.12
N ARG A 33 -3.96 -4.42 -5.62
CA ARG A 33 -3.33 -5.00 -6.82
C ARG A 33 -3.51 -4.10 -8.05
N SER A 34 -4.73 -3.57 -8.25
CA SER A 34 -5.03 -2.68 -9.39
C SER A 34 -4.23 -1.38 -9.32
N VAL A 35 -4.06 -0.80 -8.13
CA VAL A 35 -3.21 0.37 -7.93
C VAL A 35 -1.74 0.05 -8.20
N CYS A 36 -1.22 -1.06 -7.66
CA CYS A 36 0.16 -1.49 -7.90
C CYS A 36 0.42 -1.76 -9.40
N ALA A 37 -0.52 -2.41 -10.08
CA ALA A 37 -0.43 -2.64 -11.53
C ALA A 37 -0.39 -1.33 -12.32
N LEU A 38 -1.25 -0.37 -11.98
CA LEU A 38 -1.25 0.96 -12.61
C LEU A 38 0.08 1.70 -12.38
N LEU A 39 0.58 1.72 -11.14
CA LEU A 39 1.85 2.36 -10.82
C LEU A 39 3.02 1.71 -11.57
N LEU A 40 3.03 0.37 -11.66
CA LEU A 40 4.04 -0.37 -12.41
C LEU A 40 3.99 -0.03 -13.90
N LEU A 41 2.81 -0.13 -14.52
CA LEU A 41 2.64 0.17 -15.95
C LEU A 41 3.05 1.61 -16.26
N THR A 42 2.71 2.56 -15.40
CA THR A 42 3.08 3.96 -15.59
C THR A 42 4.59 4.17 -15.41
N ALA A 43 5.21 3.55 -14.42
CA ALA A 43 6.67 3.61 -14.24
C ALA A 43 7.41 3.02 -15.45
N LEU A 44 6.96 1.87 -15.98
CA LEU A 44 7.50 1.26 -17.19
C LEU A 44 7.30 2.17 -18.40
N ALA A 45 6.10 2.75 -18.59
CA ALA A 45 5.82 3.65 -19.70
C ALA A 45 6.79 4.85 -19.73
N PHE A 46 7.00 5.51 -18.59
CA PHE A 46 7.96 6.63 -18.51
C PHE A 46 9.41 6.18 -18.69
N THR A 47 9.78 5.02 -18.14
CA THR A 47 11.14 4.47 -18.29
C THR A 47 11.45 4.15 -19.75
N PHE A 48 10.53 3.47 -20.45
CA PHE A 48 10.71 3.10 -21.85
C PHE A 48 10.49 4.27 -22.83
N ALA A 49 9.81 5.34 -22.42
CA ALA A 49 9.69 6.57 -23.20
C ALA A 49 10.95 7.47 -23.14
N ALA A 50 11.91 7.18 -22.29
CA ALA A 50 13.16 7.93 -22.21
C ALA A 50 14.05 7.63 -23.44
N PRO A 51 14.66 8.65 -24.08
CA PRO A 51 15.48 8.44 -25.30
C PRO A 51 16.58 7.37 -25.16
N PRO A 52 17.32 7.28 -24.04
CA PRO A 52 18.30 6.22 -23.85
C PRO A 52 17.67 4.81 -23.84
N SER A 53 16.48 4.67 -23.26
CA SER A 53 15.73 3.40 -23.20
C SER A 53 15.22 3.03 -24.57
N ILE A 54 14.72 3.99 -25.35
CA ILE A 54 14.29 3.82 -26.75
C ILE A 54 15.46 3.26 -27.58
N ALA A 55 16.62 3.92 -27.54
CA ALA A 55 17.81 3.46 -28.26
C ALA A 55 18.27 2.06 -27.81
N ALA A 56 18.16 1.74 -26.51
CA ALA A 56 18.51 0.44 -25.98
C ALA A 56 17.56 -0.67 -26.51
N VAL A 57 16.23 -0.44 -26.50
CA VAL A 57 15.25 -1.38 -27.01
C VAL A 57 15.46 -1.64 -28.51
N ASN A 58 15.64 -0.60 -29.32
CA ASN A 58 15.87 -0.73 -30.76
C ASN A 58 17.14 -1.53 -31.04
N ARG A 59 18.22 -1.30 -30.29
CA ARG A 59 19.49 -2.03 -30.41
C ARG A 59 19.35 -3.51 -30.01
N ILE A 60 18.65 -3.81 -28.92
CA ILE A 60 18.48 -5.18 -28.42
C ILE A 60 17.60 -5.99 -29.38
N THR A 61 16.53 -5.38 -29.89
CA THR A 61 15.61 -6.04 -30.83
C THR A 61 16.18 -6.14 -32.23
N GLY A 62 17.13 -5.30 -32.60
CA GLY A 62 17.65 -5.19 -33.98
C GLY A 62 16.63 -4.57 -34.97
N VAL A 63 15.48 -4.12 -34.48
CA VAL A 63 14.41 -3.54 -35.31
C VAL A 63 14.35 -2.03 -35.07
N PRO A 64 14.52 -1.20 -36.11
CA PRO A 64 14.38 0.26 -35.96
C PRO A 64 13.00 0.62 -35.43
N ASN A 65 12.97 1.54 -34.46
CA ASN A 65 11.72 2.03 -33.85
C ASN A 65 10.84 0.98 -33.12
N ALA A 66 11.34 -0.22 -32.80
CA ALA A 66 10.60 -1.24 -32.06
C ALA A 66 10.12 -0.75 -30.66
N SER A 67 10.76 0.29 -30.13
CA SER A 67 10.35 0.97 -28.90
C SER A 67 9.01 1.71 -29.04
N ALA A 68 8.61 2.16 -30.22
CA ALA A 68 7.38 2.93 -30.44
C ALA A 68 6.12 2.11 -30.09
N PRO A 69 5.87 0.92 -30.70
CA PRO A 69 4.73 0.10 -30.33
C PRO A 69 4.77 -0.35 -28.85
N LEU A 70 5.95 -0.56 -28.27
CA LEU A 70 6.08 -0.90 -26.86
C LEU A 70 5.60 0.24 -25.94
N VAL A 71 6.07 1.47 -26.20
CA VAL A 71 5.68 2.64 -25.39
C VAL A 71 4.19 2.93 -25.57
N TYR A 72 3.66 2.87 -26.80
CA TYR A 72 2.24 3.10 -27.05
C TYR A 72 1.36 2.03 -26.44
N ALA A 73 1.78 0.77 -26.44
CA ALA A 73 1.09 -0.31 -25.76
C ALA A 73 1.06 -0.10 -24.24
N LEU A 74 2.18 0.29 -23.63
CA LEU A 74 2.26 0.58 -22.20
C LEU A 74 1.34 1.76 -21.82
N LEU A 75 1.36 2.85 -22.57
CA LEU A 75 0.49 4.00 -22.30
C LEU A 75 -0.99 3.66 -22.50
N THR A 76 -1.32 2.85 -23.49
CA THR A 76 -2.68 2.33 -23.72
C THR A 76 -3.13 1.42 -22.58
N ALA A 77 -2.23 0.58 -22.05
CA ALA A 77 -2.49 -0.26 -20.88
C ALA A 77 -2.70 0.58 -19.60
N VAL A 78 -1.95 1.68 -19.44
CA VAL A 78 -2.17 2.65 -18.33
C VAL A 78 -3.57 3.26 -18.42
N CYS A 79 -4.05 3.60 -19.62
CA CYS A 79 -5.41 4.10 -19.82
C CYS A 79 -6.47 3.10 -19.39
N ALA A 80 -6.34 1.83 -19.80
CA ALA A 80 -7.22 0.74 -19.38
C ALA A 80 -7.21 0.54 -17.86
N ALA A 81 -6.01 0.45 -17.27
CA ALA A 81 -5.83 0.25 -15.84
C ALA A 81 -6.44 1.39 -15.00
N SER A 82 -6.31 2.64 -15.48
CA SER A 82 -6.89 3.82 -14.83
C SER A 82 -8.41 3.78 -14.83
N LEU A 83 -9.04 3.43 -15.94
CA LEU A 83 -10.50 3.30 -16.05
C LEU A 83 -11.02 2.15 -15.15
N VAL A 84 -10.35 1.00 -15.18
CA VAL A 84 -10.69 -0.15 -14.33
C VAL A 84 -10.59 0.21 -12.85
N LEU A 85 -9.52 0.92 -12.45
CA LEU A 85 -9.33 1.35 -11.08
C LEU A 85 -10.42 2.31 -10.61
N ILE A 86 -10.78 3.31 -11.41
CA ILE A 86 -11.82 4.29 -11.07
C ILE A 86 -13.18 3.60 -10.95
N VAL A 87 -13.50 2.67 -11.85
CA VAL A 87 -14.74 1.87 -11.78
C VAL A 87 -14.75 1.01 -10.51
N SER A 88 -13.63 0.39 -10.16
CA SER A 88 -13.48 -0.42 -8.96
C SER A 88 -13.60 0.43 -7.67
N TRP A 89 -13.02 1.62 -7.65
CA TRP A 89 -13.15 2.56 -6.52
C TRP A 89 -14.58 3.07 -6.32
N ARG A 90 -15.28 3.31 -7.43
CA ARG A 90 -16.67 3.77 -7.39
C ARG A 90 -17.58 2.72 -6.71
N GLY A 91 -17.23 1.44 -6.80
CA GLY A 91 -18.08 0.36 -6.35
C GLY A 91 -19.32 0.19 -7.23
N GLY A 92 -20.20 -0.70 -6.84
CA GLY A 92 -21.45 -0.98 -7.53
C GLY A 92 -21.76 -2.49 -7.51
N PRO A 93 -22.85 -2.92 -8.18
CA PRO A 93 -23.18 -4.34 -8.29
C PRO A 93 -22.01 -5.12 -8.90
N PRO A 94 -21.58 -6.25 -8.30
CA PRO A 94 -20.39 -7.00 -8.73
C PRO A 94 -20.40 -7.37 -10.20
N GLY A 95 -21.59 -7.73 -10.74
CA GLY A 95 -21.76 -8.07 -12.16
C GLY A 95 -21.48 -6.89 -13.11
N THR A 96 -21.93 -5.68 -12.75
CA THR A 96 -21.71 -4.48 -13.58
C THR A 96 -20.24 -4.07 -13.56
N THR A 97 -19.61 -4.05 -12.40
CA THR A 97 -18.19 -3.73 -12.24
C THR A 97 -17.33 -4.71 -13.04
N ARG A 98 -17.58 -6.02 -12.92
CA ARG A 98 -16.87 -7.05 -13.68
C ARG A 98 -17.06 -6.89 -15.18
N ARG A 99 -18.30 -6.63 -15.64
CA ARG A 99 -18.58 -6.41 -17.07
C ARG A 99 -17.81 -5.21 -17.63
N LEU A 100 -17.84 -4.08 -16.94
CA LEU A 100 -17.09 -2.88 -17.36
C LEU A 100 -15.57 -3.13 -17.38
N THR A 101 -15.03 -3.83 -16.36
CA THR A 101 -13.61 -4.21 -16.33
C THR A 101 -13.24 -5.04 -17.56
N VAL A 102 -14.04 -6.08 -17.88
CA VAL A 102 -13.79 -6.93 -19.06
C VAL A 102 -13.87 -6.11 -20.35
N TRP A 103 -14.86 -5.24 -20.49
CA TRP A 103 -14.99 -4.38 -21.69
C TRP A 103 -13.80 -3.45 -21.86
N TYR A 104 -13.34 -2.77 -20.79
CA TYR A 104 -12.16 -1.89 -20.90
C TYR A 104 -10.89 -2.69 -21.18
N THR A 105 -10.65 -3.79 -20.48
CA THR A 105 -9.43 -4.59 -20.72
C THR A 105 -9.41 -5.22 -22.10
N ALA A 106 -10.54 -5.77 -22.58
CA ALA A 106 -10.64 -6.35 -23.90
C ALA A 106 -10.53 -5.29 -25.01
N GLY A 107 -11.24 -4.16 -24.87
CA GLY A 107 -11.22 -3.07 -25.86
C GLY A 107 -9.83 -2.47 -26.04
N PHE A 108 -9.18 -2.06 -24.94
CA PHE A 108 -7.82 -1.52 -25.00
C PHE A 108 -6.79 -2.59 -25.38
N GLY A 109 -7.00 -3.86 -24.98
CA GLY A 109 -6.18 -4.99 -25.42
C GLY A 109 -6.25 -5.18 -26.94
N ALA A 110 -7.45 -5.11 -27.52
CA ALA A 110 -7.62 -5.14 -28.98
C ALA A 110 -6.91 -3.96 -29.67
N VAL A 111 -6.99 -2.75 -29.13
CA VAL A 111 -6.25 -1.57 -29.61
C VAL A 111 -4.75 -1.85 -29.62
N ILE A 112 -4.19 -2.41 -28.56
CA ILE A 112 -2.75 -2.76 -28.47
C ILE A 112 -2.37 -3.78 -29.56
N VAL A 113 -3.17 -4.83 -29.74
CA VAL A 113 -2.92 -5.83 -30.76
C VAL A 113 -2.93 -5.20 -32.15
N VAL A 114 -3.93 -4.38 -32.46
CA VAL A 114 -4.02 -3.68 -33.75
C VAL A 114 -2.82 -2.75 -33.98
N MET A 115 -2.37 -2.02 -32.95
CA MET A 115 -1.17 -1.17 -33.06
C MET A 115 0.09 -2.00 -33.37
N CYS A 116 0.27 -3.15 -32.71
CA CYS A 116 1.40 -4.03 -32.98
C CYS A 116 1.36 -4.60 -34.40
N VAL A 117 0.17 -4.96 -34.90
CA VAL A 117 -0.02 -5.43 -36.27
C VAL A 117 0.27 -4.31 -37.29
N LEU A 118 -0.24 -3.10 -37.03
CA LEU A 118 0.01 -1.95 -37.91
C LEU A 118 1.50 -1.59 -37.99
N PHE A 119 2.22 -1.70 -36.85
CA PHE A 119 3.68 -1.51 -36.83
C PHE A 119 4.39 -2.59 -37.64
N ALA A 120 3.99 -3.86 -37.52
CA ALA A 120 4.59 -4.96 -38.25
C ALA A 120 4.35 -4.89 -39.79
N LEU A 121 3.25 -4.25 -40.19
CA LEU A 121 2.90 -4.01 -41.61
C LEU A 121 3.49 -2.71 -42.15
N GLY A 122 3.87 -1.79 -41.29
CA GLY A 122 4.43 -0.49 -41.67
C GLY A 122 5.94 -0.58 -41.88
N ASP A 123 6.45 0.32 -42.71
CA ASP A 123 7.89 0.45 -43.00
C ASP A 123 8.48 1.64 -42.24
N ALA A 124 9.37 1.35 -41.28
CA ALA A 124 10.01 2.36 -40.44
C ALA A 124 11.53 2.22 -40.42
N PRO A 125 12.23 2.41 -41.55
CA PRO A 125 13.67 2.11 -41.66
C PRO A 125 14.57 3.11 -40.92
N VAL A 126 14.11 4.35 -40.70
CA VAL A 126 14.90 5.42 -40.09
C VAL A 126 14.56 5.50 -38.60
N GLU A 127 15.55 5.30 -37.74
CA GLU A 127 15.36 5.38 -36.28
C GLU A 127 15.05 6.83 -35.85
N ARG A 128 13.96 7.01 -35.10
CA ARG A 128 13.49 8.30 -34.57
C ARG A 128 13.24 8.19 -33.05
N LEU A 129 14.04 8.91 -32.27
CA LEU A 129 13.99 8.83 -30.81
C LEU A 129 12.95 9.76 -30.17
N ARG A 130 12.53 10.84 -30.84
CA ARG A 130 11.68 11.90 -30.26
C ARG A 130 10.53 12.34 -31.16
N ASP A 131 10.65 12.25 -32.45
CA ASP A 131 9.76 12.79 -33.48
C ASP A 131 9.10 11.71 -34.35
N PHE A 132 9.02 10.48 -33.84
CA PHE A 132 8.42 9.36 -34.57
C PHE A 132 7.00 9.67 -35.09
N ASP A 133 6.16 10.31 -34.26
CA ASP A 133 4.76 10.60 -34.56
C ASP A 133 4.61 11.57 -35.74
N THR A 134 5.48 12.59 -35.83
CA THR A 134 5.42 13.60 -36.89
C THR A 134 6.18 13.17 -38.13
N TYR A 135 7.28 12.43 -37.97
CA TYR A 135 8.08 11.92 -39.07
C TYR A 135 7.33 10.89 -39.91
N TYR A 136 6.70 9.90 -39.22
CA TYR A 136 5.92 8.85 -39.90
C TYR A 136 4.44 9.18 -40.03
N ALA A 137 4.03 10.43 -39.82
CA ALA A 137 2.66 10.88 -39.89
C ALA A 137 1.99 10.65 -41.29
N THR A 138 2.77 10.53 -42.36
CA THR A 138 2.28 10.28 -43.72
C THR A 138 2.50 8.85 -44.20
N THR A 139 3.23 8.03 -43.43
CA THR A 139 3.53 6.65 -43.83
C THR A 139 2.33 5.73 -43.56
N PRO A 140 1.85 4.96 -44.56
CA PRO A 140 0.74 4.02 -44.38
C PRO A 140 1.02 3.02 -43.25
N CYS A 141 -0.01 2.56 -42.59
CA CYS A 141 0.00 1.72 -41.39
C CYS A 141 0.57 2.42 -40.14
N LEU A 142 1.69 3.13 -40.24
CA LEU A 142 2.27 3.86 -39.10
C LEU A 142 1.44 5.07 -38.71
N ARG A 143 0.90 5.78 -39.69
CA ARG A 143 -0.07 6.87 -39.54
C ARG A 143 -1.30 6.41 -38.74
N GLU A 144 -1.89 5.30 -39.12
CA GLU A 144 -3.06 4.71 -38.49
C GLU A 144 -2.74 4.25 -37.06
N MET A 145 -1.55 3.70 -36.85
CA MET A 145 -1.07 3.32 -35.49
C MET A 145 -0.95 4.54 -34.58
N VAL A 146 -0.33 5.63 -35.02
CA VAL A 146 -0.18 6.88 -34.28
C VAL A 146 -1.54 7.48 -33.95
N LEU A 147 -2.45 7.54 -34.93
CA LEU A 147 -3.81 8.04 -34.74
C LEU A 147 -4.58 7.20 -33.70
N LEU A 148 -4.52 5.88 -33.81
CA LEU A 148 -5.22 4.96 -32.90
C LEU A 148 -4.72 5.12 -31.48
N TYR A 149 -3.41 5.26 -31.30
CA TYR A 149 -2.80 5.55 -30.01
C TYR A 149 -3.29 6.89 -29.43
N LEU A 150 -3.18 7.99 -30.21
CA LEU A 150 -3.54 9.33 -29.74
C LEU A 150 -5.05 9.44 -29.44
N LEU A 151 -5.90 8.83 -30.27
CA LEU A 151 -7.34 8.79 -30.03
C LEU A 151 -7.70 7.98 -28.79
N SER A 152 -7.07 6.83 -28.58
CA SER A 152 -7.31 6.03 -27.38
C SER A 152 -6.88 6.78 -26.11
N LEU A 153 -5.77 7.51 -26.15
CA LEU A 153 -5.29 8.35 -25.07
C LEU A 153 -6.24 9.53 -24.80
N PHE A 154 -6.71 10.21 -25.83
CA PHE A 154 -7.67 11.31 -25.72
C PHE A 154 -9.00 10.85 -25.14
N VAL A 155 -9.57 9.77 -25.70
CA VAL A 155 -10.86 9.22 -25.24
C VAL A 155 -10.77 8.76 -23.78
N SER A 156 -9.70 8.07 -23.40
CA SER A 156 -9.49 7.65 -22.00
C SER A 156 -9.28 8.86 -21.08
N GLY A 157 -8.53 9.86 -21.51
CA GLY A 157 -8.33 11.09 -20.74
C GLY A 157 -9.65 11.82 -20.46
N VAL A 158 -10.50 11.97 -21.46
CA VAL A 158 -11.85 12.55 -21.31
C VAL A 158 -12.73 11.67 -20.41
N ALA A 159 -12.73 10.35 -20.62
CA ALA A 159 -13.53 9.42 -19.83
C ALA A 159 -13.14 9.45 -18.32
N VAL A 160 -11.85 9.42 -18.01
CA VAL A 160 -11.34 9.54 -16.64
C VAL A 160 -11.75 10.88 -16.04
N ASN A 161 -11.61 11.98 -16.77
CA ASN A 161 -12.04 13.31 -16.30
C ASN A 161 -13.53 13.33 -15.97
N VAL A 162 -14.39 12.86 -16.86
CA VAL A 162 -15.84 12.82 -16.65
C VAL A 162 -16.19 11.96 -15.44
N LEU A 163 -15.56 10.80 -15.28
CA LEU A 163 -15.78 9.90 -14.15
C LEU A 163 -15.33 10.56 -12.83
N CYS A 164 -14.14 11.13 -12.79
CA CYS A 164 -13.62 11.82 -11.60
C CYS A 164 -14.49 13.01 -11.19
N LEU A 165 -14.88 13.87 -12.14
CA LEU A 165 -15.70 15.04 -11.86
C LEU A 165 -17.13 14.68 -11.42
N ARG A 166 -17.74 13.64 -12.00
CA ARG A 166 -19.03 13.11 -11.55
C ARG A 166 -18.95 12.55 -10.13
N TRP A 167 -17.86 11.86 -9.83
CA TRP A 167 -17.67 11.25 -8.52
C TRP A 167 -17.30 12.28 -7.45
N LEU A 168 -16.52 13.31 -7.81
CA LEU A 168 -16.14 14.42 -6.93
C LEU A 168 -17.35 15.10 -6.27
N ARG A 169 -18.48 15.17 -6.99
CA ARG A 169 -19.73 15.77 -6.49
C ARG A 169 -20.42 14.91 -5.43
N ARG A 170 -20.06 13.64 -5.27
CA ARG A 170 -20.69 12.67 -4.37
C ARG A 170 -19.84 12.30 -3.15
N VAL A 171 -18.54 12.62 -3.21
CA VAL A 171 -17.58 12.25 -2.16
C VAL A 171 -17.45 13.35 -1.13
N GLY A 172 -17.64 13.00 0.16
CA GLY A 172 -17.57 13.95 1.28
C GLY A 172 -16.19 14.06 1.95
N GLY A 173 -15.25 13.15 1.71
CA GLY A 173 -13.94 13.11 2.38
C GLY A 173 -12.88 13.96 1.67
N ARG A 174 -12.22 14.87 2.41
CA ARG A 174 -11.14 15.73 1.87
C ARG A 174 -10.02 14.95 1.14
N PRO A 175 -9.48 13.83 1.67
CA PRO A 175 -8.37 13.12 1.02
C PRO A 175 -8.75 12.51 -0.33
N LEU A 176 -9.93 11.89 -0.42
CA LEU A 176 -10.38 11.29 -1.66
C LEU A 176 -10.78 12.35 -2.69
N ARG A 177 -11.32 13.48 -2.22
CA ARG A 177 -11.65 14.60 -3.10
C ARG A 177 -10.40 15.23 -3.73
N SER A 178 -9.34 15.45 -2.95
CA SER A 178 -8.07 15.97 -3.47
C SER A 178 -7.40 14.99 -4.43
N SER A 179 -7.46 13.68 -4.13
CA SER A 179 -7.00 12.62 -5.02
C SER A 179 -7.70 12.66 -6.39
N LEU A 180 -9.03 12.70 -6.40
CA LEU A 180 -9.83 12.77 -7.63
C LEU A 180 -9.55 14.05 -8.44
N LEU A 181 -9.33 15.19 -7.77
CA LEU A 181 -8.95 16.44 -8.44
C LEU A 181 -7.58 16.32 -9.11
N LEU A 182 -6.60 15.77 -8.41
CA LEU A 182 -5.25 15.57 -8.97
C LEU A 182 -5.27 14.61 -10.16
N ILE A 183 -6.05 13.52 -10.08
CA ILE A 183 -6.23 12.58 -11.19
C ILE A 183 -6.91 13.28 -12.37
N ALA A 184 -7.98 14.03 -12.14
CA ALA A 184 -8.68 14.75 -13.18
C ALA A 184 -7.77 15.78 -13.87
N LEU A 185 -7.02 16.57 -13.11
CA LEU A 185 -6.04 17.51 -13.66
C LEU A 185 -4.96 16.79 -14.45
N GLY A 186 -4.40 15.69 -13.92
CA GLY A 186 -3.37 14.91 -14.59
C GLY A 186 -3.84 14.33 -15.91
N PHE A 187 -5.03 13.72 -15.96
CA PHE A 187 -5.62 13.23 -17.21
C PHE A 187 -6.10 14.35 -18.14
N GLY A 188 -6.42 15.54 -17.61
CA GLY A 188 -6.63 16.74 -18.39
C GLY A 188 -5.38 17.13 -19.17
N PHE A 189 -4.21 17.14 -18.54
CA PHE A 189 -2.92 17.37 -19.22
C PHE A 189 -2.60 16.26 -20.23
N CYS A 190 -2.93 15.00 -19.94
CA CYS A 190 -2.77 13.90 -20.89
C CYS A 190 -3.69 14.07 -22.13
N ALA A 191 -4.92 14.55 -21.94
CA ALA A 191 -5.81 14.87 -23.06
C ALA A 191 -5.27 16.03 -23.89
N LEU A 192 -4.75 17.09 -23.26
CA LEU A 192 -4.08 18.21 -23.94
C LEU A 192 -2.83 17.74 -24.71
N TYR A 193 -2.03 16.83 -24.14
CA TYR A 193 -0.93 16.19 -24.85
C TYR A 193 -1.41 15.49 -26.12
N ALA A 194 -2.48 14.68 -26.04
CA ALA A 194 -3.02 14.00 -27.20
C ALA A 194 -3.52 14.98 -28.28
N VAL A 195 -4.19 16.07 -27.87
CA VAL A 195 -4.63 17.14 -28.78
C VAL A 195 -3.42 17.82 -29.42
N ALA A 196 -2.39 18.19 -28.65
CA ALA A 196 -1.19 18.84 -29.22
C ALA A 196 -0.50 17.95 -30.26
N LYS A 197 -0.40 16.65 -30.00
CA LYS A 197 0.15 15.68 -30.95
C LYS A 197 -0.74 15.52 -32.21
N LEU A 198 -2.06 15.41 -32.02
CA LEU A 198 -3.01 15.33 -33.15
C LEU A 198 -2.96 16.58 -34.02
N VAL A 199 -2.83 17.76 -33.42
CA VAL A 199 -2.67 19.02 -34.16
C VAL A 199 -1.36 19.02 -34.96
N ALA A 200 -0.23 18.59 -34.34
CA ALA A 200 1.06 18.52 -35.01
C ALA A 200 1.02 17.55 -36.23
N VAL A 201 0.41 16.36 -36.04
CA VAL A 201 0.19 15.39 -37.12
C VAL A 201 -0.72 15.96 -38.25
N GLY A 202 -1.82 16.63 -37.87
CA GLY A 202 -2.74 17.25 -38.84
C GLY A 202 -2.09 18.36 -39.66
N VAL A 203 -1.27 19.19 -39.03
CA VAL A 203 -0.50 20.24 -39.71
C VAL A 203 0.54 19.63 -40.66
N ARG A 204 1.17 18.52 -40.27
CA ARG A 204 2.09 17.79 -41.17
C ARG A 204 1.40 17.26 -42.42
N TRP A 205 0.14 16.79 -42.29
CA TRP A 205 -0.67 16.41 -43.48
C TRP A 205 -1.02 17.57 -44.40
N ALA A 206 -1.17 18.78 -43.84
CA ALA A 206 -1.40 20.00 -44.60
C ALA A 206 -0.11 20.59 -45.23
N GLY A 207 1.05 19.90 -45.06
CA GLY A 207 2.34 20.36 -45.57
C GLY A 207 3.05 21.37 -44.66
N GLY A 208 2.54 21.65 -43.48
CA GLY A 208 3.16 22.53 -42.47
C GLY A 208 4.14 21.79 -41.55
N ASP A 209 4.74 22.55 -40.64
CA ASP A 209 5.66 22.06 -39.63
C ASP A 209 5.32 22.67 -38.27
N LEU A 210 5.03 21.82 -37.26
CA LEU A 210 4.86 22.15 -35.85
C LEU A 210 5.65 21.19 -34.98
N ASP A 211 6.84 20.80 -35.41
CA ASP A 211 7.68 19.85 -34.66
C ASP A 211 8.00 20.32 -33.23
N ALA A 212 8.12 21.64 -33.02
CA ALA A 212 8.31 22.19 -31.64
C ALA A 212 7.14 21.90 -30.74
N LEU A 213 5.89 21.87 -31.23
CA LEU A 213 4.72 21.49 -30.45
C LEU A 213 4.79 20.01 -30.04
N SER A 214 5.19 19.14 -30.96
CA SER A 214 5.29 17.70 -30.76
C SER A 214 6.49 17.31 -29.86
N THR A 215 7.65 17.95 -30.02
CA THR A 215 8.91 17.54 -29.39
C THR A 215 9.21 18.25 -28.07
N SER A 216 8.60 19.43 -27.84
CA SER A 216 8.88 20.24 -26.65
C SER A 216 7.66 20.42 -25.76
N VAL A 217 6.53 20.90 -26.32
CA VAL A 217 5.32 21.21 -25.54
C VAL A 217 4.60 19.94 -25.10
N ALA A 218 4.36 19.03 -26.05
CA ALA A 218 3.64 17.80 -25.74
C ALA A 218 4.33 16.95 -24.63
N PRO A 219 5.65 16.67 -24.68
CA PRO A 219 6.30 15.94 -23.59
C PRO A 219 6.24 16.64 -22.24
N ALA A 220 6.27 17.99 -22.20
CA ALA A 220 6.08 18.74 -20.96
C ALA A 220 4.68 18.50 -20.37
N LEU A 221 3.63 18.58 -21.19
CA LEU A 221 2.25 18.28 -20.78
C LEU A 221 2.12 16.85 -20.24
N ALA A 222 2.73 15.88 -20.93
CA ALA A 222 2.75 14.49 -20.47
C ALA A 222 3.45 14.32 -19.11
N ALA A 223 4.60 14.99 -18.89
CA ALA A 223 5.34 14.92 -17.64
C ALA A 223 4.54 15.51 -16.48
N PHE A 224 3.94 16.69 -16.64
CA PHE A 224 3.08 17.30 -15.63
C PHE A 224 1.84 16.44 -15.37
N GLY A 225 1.18 15.95 -16.41
CA GLY A 225 0.05 15.05 -16.31
C GLY A 225 0.39 13.76 -15.56
N GLY A 226 1.54 13.18 -15.85
CA GLY A 226 2.05 11.98 -15.19
C GLY A 226 2.28 12.19 -13.68
N VAL A 227 2.99 13.26 -13.30
CA VAL A 227 3.27 13.57 -11.89
C VAL A 227 1.97 13.83 -11.11
N LEU A 228 1.03 14.61 -11.68
CA LEU A 228 -0.26 14.89 -11.03
C LEU A 228 -1.09 13.61 -10.86
N SER A 229 -1.20 12.78 -11.91
CA SER A 229 -1.92 11.50 -11.84
C SER A 229 -1.28 10.54 -10.84
N ALA A 230 0.06 10.46 -10.83
CA ALA A 230 0.82 9.67 -9.87
C ALA A 230 0.50 10.03 -8.43
N THR A 231 0.61 11.31 -8.15
CA THR A 231 0.31 11.87 -6.83
C THR A 231 -1.15 11.58 -6.47
N GLY A 232 -2.07 11.80 -7.41
CA GLY A 232 -3.49 11.54 -7.21
C GLY A 232 -3.81 10.07 -6.87
N PHE A 233 -3.25 9.11 -7.59
CA PHE A 233 -3.44 7.68 -7.30
C PHE A 233 -2.72 7.22 -6.02
N SER A 234 -1.61 7.86 -5.66
CA SER A 234 -0.84 7.52 -4.47
C SER A 234 -1.41 8.15 -3.19
N LEU A 235 -2.10 9.28 -3.30
CA LEU A 235 -2.57 10.06 -2.16
C LEU A 235 -3.45 9.28 -1.17
N PRO A 236 -4.47 8.47 -1.58
CA PRO A 236 -5.26 7.68 -0.65
C PRO A 236 -4.42 6.64 0.09
N LEU A 237 -3.38 6.14 -0.57
CA LEU A 237 -2.42 5.19 -0.01
C LEU A 237 -1.51 5.87 1.02
N LEU A 238 -0.96 7.03 0.68
CA LEU A 238 -0.05 7.79 1.52
C LEU A 238 -0.75 8.38 2.74
N TRP A 239 -2.01 8.81 2.60
CA TRP A 239 -2.79 9.36 3.71
C TRP A 239 -3.10 8.35 4.80
N SER A 240 -3.31 7.09 4.43
CA SER A 240 -3.56 6.00 5.37
C SER A 240 -2.29 5.43 6.02
N LEU A 241 -1.12 5.61 5.42
CA LEU A 241 0.17 5.07 5.89
C LEU A 241 0.61 5.66 7.24
N PRO A 242 0.72 6.99 7.44
CA PRO A 242 1.14 7.55 8.72
C PRO A 242 0.13 7.26 9.82
N ALA A 243 -1.18 7.31 9.53
CA ALA A 243 -2.20 6.98 10.51
C ALA A 243 -2.14 5.52 10.96
N ARG A 244 -1.88 4.58 10.06
CA ARG A 244 -1.70 3.16 10.40
C ARG A 244 -0.36 2.90 11.11
N LEU A 245 0.75 3.36 10.55
CA LEU A 245 2.07 3.15 11.14
C LEU A 245 2.20 3.82 12.51
N LEU A 246 1.72 5.05 12.65
CA LEU A 246 1.73 5.77 13.94
C LEU A 246 0.68 5.18 14.89
N GLY A 247 -0.50 4.80 14.40
CA GLY A 247 -1.55 4.16 15.18
C GLY A 247 -1.11 2.80 15.72
N ASP A 248 -0.53 1.96 14.86
CA ASP A 248 -0.03 0.64 15.24
C ASP A 248 1.18 0.75 16.18
N ALA A 249 2.11 1.65 15.90
CA ALA A 249 3.25 1.92 16.77
C ALA A 249 2.80 2.51 18.12
N TRP A 250 1.82 3.41 18.10
CA TRP A 250 1.26 4.01 19.31
C TRP A 250 0.47 2.99 20.15
N SER A 251 -0.36 2.17 19.53
CA SER A 251 -1.11 1.10 20.21
C SER A 251 -0.16 0.07 20.82
N ALA A 252 0.85 -0.36 20.09
CA ALA A 252 1.89 -1.25 20.58
C ALA A 252 2.68 -0.64 21.75
N TRP A 253 3.03 0.65 21.65
CA TRP A 253 3.72 1.36 22.73
C TRP A 253 2.84 1.53 23.98
N ARG A 254 1.54 1.82 23.80
CA ARG A 254 0.57 1.88 24.90
C ARG A 254 0.44 0.51 25.58
N SER A 255 0.32 -0.58 24.82
CA SER A 255 0.27 -1.95 25.33
C SER A 255 1.55 -2.31 26.08
N TYR A 256 2.71 -2.00 25.48
CA TYR A 256 4.01 -2.20 26.11
C TYR A 256 4.12 -1.49 27.47
N ARG A 257 3.65 -0.23 27.58
CA ARG A 257 3.62 0.53 28.82
C ARG A 257 2.57 0.00 29.80
N ALA A 258 1.39 -0.37 29.33
CA ALA A 258 0.31 -0.89 30.15
C ALA A 258 0.68 -2.20 30.83
N LEU A 259 1.50 -3.04 30.19
CA LEU A 259 1.98 -4.32 30.72
C LEU A 259 3.17 -4.17 31.70
N ALA A 260 3.76 -2.98 31.84
CA ALA A 260 4.93 -2.77 32.66
C ALA A 260 4.74 -3.10 34.19
N PRO A 261 3.58 -2.80 34.82
CA PRO A 261 3.36 -3.17 36.21
C PRO A 261 3.34 -4.69 36.45
N LEU A 262 2.64 -5.43 35.60
CA LEU A 262 2.56 -6.88 35.64
C LEU A 262 3.92 -7.52 35.35
N TRP A 263 4.59 -7.08 34.28
CA TRP A 263 5.92 -7.57 33.95
C TRP A 263 6.93 -7.39 35.07
N ARG A 264 6.93 -6.22 35.75
CA ARG A 264 7.81 -6.01 36.94
C ARG A 264 7.45 -6.92 38.10
N ALA A 265 6.20 -7.30 38.26
CA ALA A 265 5.76 -8.19 39.31
C ALA A 265 6.22 -9.63 39.09
N VAL A 266 6.17 -10.13 37.84
CA VAL A 266 6.51 -11.52 37.49
C VAL A 266 7.96 -11.72 37.04
N ARG A 267 8.71 -10.63 36.77
CA ARG A 267 10.11 -10.68 36.31
C ARG A 267 11.05 -11.53 37.23
N PRO A 268 10.94 -11.52 38.55
CA PRO A 268 11.81 -12.37 39.39
C PRO A 268 11.67 -13.85 39.06
N VAL A 269 10.48 -14.29 38.66
CA VAL A 269 10.17 -15.68 38.33
C VAL A 269 10.75 -16.07 36.96
N SER A 270 10.66 -15.19 35.96
CA SER A 270 11.22 -15.44 34.62
C SER A 270 12.76 -15.43 34.62
N ALA A 271 13.39 -14.65 35.50
CA ALA A 271 14.85 -14.57 35.57
C ALA A 271 15.51 -15.85 36.14
N ALA A 272 14.80 -16.60 36.98
CA ALA A 272 15.30 -17.86 37.55
C ALA A 272 15.32 -19.04 36.55
N GLY A 273 14.54 -18.94 35.43
CA GLY A 273 14.45 -19.99 34.40
C GLY A 273 15.28 -19.74 33.13
N ASP A 274 16.03 -18.66 33.06
CA ASP A 274 16.58 -18.12 31.77
C ASP A 274 17.94 -18.73 31.36
N GLU A 275 18.52 -19.66 32.13
CA GLU A 275 19.77 -20.32 31.73
C GLU A 275 19.64 -21.34 30.59
N SER A 276 18.42 -21.73 30.20
CA SER A 276 18.16 -22.76 29.18
C SER A 276 17.46 -22.29 27.93
N ARG A 277 16.99 -21.04 27.84
CA ARG A 277 16.26 -20.55 26.70
C ARG A 277 17.06 -19.49 25.94
N ALA A 278 17.32 -19.75 24.65
CA ALA A 278 17.86 -18.78 23.70
C ALA A 278 16.84 -17.65 23.49
N ALA A 279 16.72 -16.77 24.48
CA ALA A 279 15.89 -15.59 24.39
C ALA A 279 16.41 -14.69 23.26
N VAL A 280 15.65 -14.53 22.20
CA VAL A 280 15.92 -13.52 21.15
C VAL A 280 15.91 -12.16 21.84
N ARG A 281 17.09 -11.64 22.16
CA ARG A 281 17.23 -10.33 22.78
C ARG A 281 16.80 -9.26 21.77
N VAL A 282 15.55 -8.77 21.94
CA VAL A 282 15.02 -7.65 21.16
C VAL A 282 15.73 -6.37 21.63
N GLY A 283 16.61 -5.83 20.79
CA GLY A 283 17.38 -4.63 21.09
C GLY A 283 16.47 -3.39 21.27
N TRP A 284 17.00 -2.34 21.89
CA TRP A 284 16.25 -1.08 22.09
C TRP A 284 15.84 -0.37 20.79
N TRP A 285 16.48 -0.70 19.66
CA TRP A 285 16.15 -0.26 18.30
C TRP A 285 14.97 -0.99 17.68
N SER A 286 14.49 -2.07 18.31
CA SER A 286 13.43 -2.87 17.73
C SER A 286 12.09 -2.14 17.76
N PRO A 287 11.23 -2.36 16.74
CA PRO A 287 9.91 -1.76 16.66
C PRO A 287 9.09 -1.96 17.95
N PRO A 288 8.25 -0.98 18.34
CA PRO A 288 7.41 -1.08 19.54
C PRO A 288 6.51 -2.32 19.56
N SER A 289 6.06 -2.78 18.40
CA SER A 289 5.25 -3.99 18.23
C SER A 289 6.00 -5.26 18.68
N LEU A 290 7.24 -5.43 18.27
CA LEU A 290 8.06 -6.58 18.69
C LEU A 290 8.32 -6.56 20.20
N ARG A 291 8.62 -5.38 20.76
CA ARG A 291 8.80 -5.22 22.21
C ARG A 291 7.54 -5.54 23.03
N ALA A 292 6.36 -5.17 22.48
CA ALA A 292 5.08 -5.49 23.13
C ALA A 292 4.81 -6.99 23.12
N VAL A 293 5.03 -7.65 21.97
CA VAL A 293 4.86 -9.12 21.83
C VAL A 293 5.85 -9.87 22.75
N GLN A 294 7.11 -9.45 22.77
CA GLN A 294 8.09 -10.08 23.65
C GLN A 294 7.69 -9.97 25.14
N ARG A 295 7.27 -8.77 25.58
CA ARG A 295 6.81 -8.58 26.96
C ARG A 295 5.59 -9.42 27.29
N GLN A 296 4.67 -9.60 26.35
CA GLN A 296 3.53 -10.51 26.49
C GLN A 296 3.99 -11.96 26.68
N ALA A 297 4.91 -12.42 25.83
CA ALA A 297 5.46 -13.77 25.92
C ALA A 297 6.15 -14.02 27.28
N GLU A 298 7.02 -13.09 27.73
CA GLU A 298 7.69 -13.16 29.02
C GLU A 298 6.70 -13.23 30.20
N ILE A 299 5.58 -12.47 30.11
CA ILE A 299 4.53 -12.52 31.14
C ILE A 299 3.81 -13.87 31.12
N HIS A 300 3.43 -14.37 29.93
CA HIS A 300 2.77 -15.68 29.82
C HIS A 300 3.64 -16.81 30.33
N ASP A 301 4.91 -16.81 29.94
CA ASP A 301 5.87 -17.83 30.44
C ASP A 301 6.00 -17.79 31.96
N ALA A 302 6.08 -16.59 32.54
CA ALA A 302 6.14 -16.45 34.01
C ALA A 302 4.83 -16.89 34.69
N LEU A 303 3.66 -16.58 34.10
CA LEU A 303 2.37 -17.05 34.63
C LEU A 303 2.24 -18.56 34.57
N LEU A 304 2.77 -19.23 33.55
CA LEU A 304 2.81 -20.70 33.44
C LEU A 304 3.68 -21.31 34.51
N VAL A 305 4.84 -20.72 34.80
CA VAL A 305 5.70 -21.17 35.93
C VAL A 305 5.02 -20.98 37.29
N LEU A 306 4.14 -19.97 37.41
CA LEU A 306 3.40 -19.68 38.63
C LEU A 306 2.14 -20.54 38.80
N CYS A 307 1.68 -21.28 37.77
CA CYS A 307 0.46 -22.08 37.82
C CYS A 307 0.37 -23.01 39.06
N PRO A 308 1.42 -23.75 39.47
CA PRO A 308 1.37 -24.61 40.64
C PRO A 308 1.17 -23.84 41.95
N HIS A 309 1.43 -22.53 41.97
CA HIS A 309 1.36 -21.69 43.16
C HIS A 309 0.08 -20.85 43.23
N PHE A 310 -0.85 -21.01 42.27
CA PHE A 310 -2.13 -20.31 42.32
C PHE A 310 -3.09 -20.97 43.30
N ASP A 311 -3.49 -20.20 44.33
CA ASP A 311 -4.46 -20.62 45.32
C ASP A 311 -5.84 -20.03 45.03
N PRO A 312 -6.84 -20.86 44.59
CA PRO A 312 -8.21 -20.42 44.34
C PRO A 312 -8.87 -19.75 45.54
N SER A 313 -8.51 -20.17 46.78
CA SER A 313 -9.08 -19.60 48.00
C SER A 313 -8.65 -18.13 48.20
N VAL A 314 -7.45 -17.77 47.81
CA VAL A 314 -6.95 -16.39 47.84
C VAL A 314 -7.75 -15.54 46.83
N ARG A 315 -8.01 -16.08 45.64
CA ARG A 315 -8.79 -15.42 44.61
C ARG A 315 -10.24 -15.17 45.05
N GLU A 316 -10.88 -16.18 45.67
CA GLU A 316 -12.27 -16.07 46.15
C GLU A 316 -12.40 -15.04 47.27
N ARG A 317 -11.50 -15.03 48.22
CA ARG A 317 -11.46 -14.04 49.30
C ARG A 317 -11.26 -12.62 48.76
N ALA A 318 -10.33 -12.46 47.83
CA ALA A 318 -10.07 -11.16 47.20
C ALA A 318 -11.26 -10.68 46.37
N LEU A 319 -11.96 -11.61 45.69
CA LEU A 319 -13.16 -11.28 44.91
C LEU A 319 -14.30 -10.82 45.82
N ALA A 320 -14.55 -11.55 46.93
CA ALA A 320 -15.56 -11.17 47.89
C ALA A 320 -15.30 -9.79 48.50
N ALA A 321 -14.04 -9.52 48.87
CA ALA A 321 -13.63 -8.21 49.39
C ALA A 321 -13.83 -7.08 48.36
N ALA A 322 -13.47 -7.30 47.10
CA ALA A 322 -13.63 -6.31 46.05
C ALA A 322 -15.12 -6.02 45.73
N VAL A 323 -15.98 -7.04 45.75
CA VAL A 323 -17.43 -6.89 45.59
C VAL A 323 -18.02 -6.14 46.77
N ALA A 324 -17.63 -6.45 47.99
CA ALA A 324 -18.06 -5.74 49.21
C ALA A 324 -17.66 -4.25 49.19
N ALA A 325 -16.53 -3.93 48.56
CA ALA A 325 -16.08 -2.54 48.34
C ALA A 325 -16.81 -1.83 47.20
N GLY A 326 -17.80 -2.45 46.54
CA GLY A 326 -18.60 -1.86 45.51
C GLY A 326 -17.94 -1.83 44.10
N ALA A 327 -16.90 -2.62 43.86
CA ALA A 327 -16.26 -2.70 42.58
C ALA A 327 -17.17 -3.40 41.52
N ALA A 328 -17.19 -2.87 40.29
CA ALA A 328 -17.91 -3.51 39.18
C ALA A 328 -17.33 -4.91 38.92
N SER A 329 -18.16 -5.86 38.52
CA SER A 329 -17.84 -7.30 38.42
C SER A 329 -16.54 -7.62 37.66
N GLU A 330 -16.28 -6.98 36.52
CA GLU A 330 -15.04 -7.18 35.77
C GLU A 330 -13.80 -6.62 36.51
N ARG A 331 -13.96 -5.46 37.15
CA ARG A 331 -12.89 -4.86 37.96
C ARG A 331 -12.60 -5.69 39.24
N ALA A 332 -13.62 -6.22 39.87
CA ALA A 332 -13.48 -7.08 41.03
C ALA A 332 -12.72 -8.37 40.67
N ARG A 333 -13.05 -9.00 39.53
CA ARG A 333 -12.32 -10.18 39.02
C ARG A 333 -10.85 -9.87 38.76
N ALA A 334 -10.57 -8.76 38.00
CA ALA A 334 -9.20 -8.39 37.73
C ALA A 334 -8.37 -8.05 39.00
N GLN A 335 -9.00 -7.50 40.01
CA GLN A 335 -8.36 -7.29 41.33
C GLN A 335 -8.08 -8.61 42.06
N ALA A 336 -9.04 -9.54 42.02
CA ALA A 336 -8.86 -10.85 42.62
C ALA A 336 -7.72 -11.65 41.97
N ASP A 337 -7.69 -11.64 40.64
CA ASP A 337 -6.62 -12.26 39.84
C ASP A 337 -5.25 -11.60 40.15
N ALA A 338 -5.22 -10.28 40.31
CA ALA A 338 -4.00 -9.55 40.67
C ALA A 338 -3.46 -9.93 42.06
N VAL A 339 -4.34 -10.09 43.05
CA VAL A 339 -3.97 -10.54 44.41
C VAL A 339 -3.41 -11.95 44.32
N MET A 340 -4.09 -12.87 43.64
CA MET A 340 -3.64 -14.25 43.47
C MET A 340 -2.24 -14.32 42.84
N VAL A 341 -1.98 -13.55 41.78
CA VAL A 341 -0.66 -13.50 41.12
C VAL A 341 0.41 -12.97 42.08
N VAL A 342 0.14 -11.94 42.87
CA VAL A 342 1.11 -11.40 43.84
C VAL A 342 1.45 -12.42 44.92
N GLU A 343 0.45 -13.13 45.46
CA GLU A 343 0.68 -14.18 46.44
C GLU A 343 1.43 -15.38 45.85
N ALA A 344 1.11 -15.78 44.60
CA ALA A 344 1.84 -16.83 43.89
C ALA A 344 3.33 -16.48 43.69
N VAL A 345 3.64 -15.24 43.35
CA VAL A 345 5.03 -14.77 43.22
C VAL A 345 5.77 -14.84 44.57
N ARG A 346 5.09 -14.51 45.66
CA ARG A 346 5.67 -14.63 47.02
C ARG A 346 5.89 -16.09 47.40
N ALA A 347 4.90 -16.95 47.16
CA ALA A 347 4.99 -18.38 47.45
C ALA A 347 6.11 -19.04 46.63
N HIS A 348 6.24 -18.72 45.35
CA HIS A 348 7.33 -19.21 44.49
C HIS A 348 8.70 -18.80 45.03
N GLY A 349 8.87 -17.54 45.48
CA GLY A 349 10.12 -17.08 46.07
C GLY A 349 10.44 -17.75 47.43
N ALA A 350 9.43 -18.18 48.20
CA ALA A 350 9.61 -18.89 49.44
C ALA A 350 9.80 -20.43 49.27
N ALA A 351 9.28 -20.98 48.17
CA ALA A 351 9.31 -22.40 47.84
C ALA A 351 10.56 -22.83 47.04
N ALA A 352 11.53 -21.96 46.86
CA ALA A 352 12.79 -22.31 46.20
C ALA A 352 13.54 -23.50 46.84
N ASP A 353 13.09 -23.96 48.03
CA ASP A 353 13.65 -25.09 48.80
C ASP A 353 12.69 -26.31 48.94
N ALA A 354 11.48 -26.32 48.34
CA ALA A 354 10.52 -27.42 48.48
C ALA A 354 9.91 -27.86 47.15
N ALA A 355 9.83 -29.17 46.90
CA ALA A 355 9.25 -29.77 45.70
C ALA A 355 7.75 -29.42 45.54
N ALA A 356 7.37 -28.99 44.36
CA ALA A 356 6.01 -28.58 44.02
C ALA A 356 5.07 -29.79 43.86
N ASP A 357 3.87 -29.70 44.44
CA ASP A 357 2.76 -30.62 44.22
C ASP A 357 2.05 -30.34 42.91
N ASP A 358 1.70 -31.38 42.13
CA ASP A 358 1.15 -31.29 40.72
C ASP A 358 -0.31 -30.82 40.66
N ALA A 359 -0.61 -29.61 41.07
CA ALA A 359 -1.94 -29.02 40.87
C ALA A 359 -2.00 -28.24 39.54
N VAL A 360 -2.77 -28.76 38.56
CA VAL A 360 -3.01 -28.09 37.26
C VAL A 360 -3.95 -26.91 37.48
N ALA A 361 -3.43 -25.74 37.74
CA ALA A 361 -4.20 -24.50 37.74
C ALA A 361 -4.11 -23.79 36.36
N VAL A 362 -5.22 -23.21 35.91
CA VAL A 362 -5.29 -22.46 34.64
C VAL A 362 -4.82 -21.02 34.89
N PRO A 363 -3.97 -20.45 34.00
CA PRO A 363 -3.51 -19.07 34.17
C PRO A 363 -4.70 -18.09 34.10
N PRO A 364 -4.71 -17.00 34.89
CA PRO A 364 -5.84 -16.07 35.02
C PRO A 364 -6.04 -15.14 33.79
N ALA A 365 -5.23 -15.26 32.75
CA ALA A 365 -5.29 -14.41 31.61
C ALA A 365 -4.89 -15.18 30.31
N GLU A 366 -5.82 -15.37 29.40
CA GLU A 366 -5.59 -16.09 28.12
C GLU A 366 -5.29 -15.14 26.96
N GLY A 367 -5.73 -13.89 27.05
CA GLY A 367 -5.62 -12.92 25.96
C GLY A 367 -4.84 -11.64 26.31
N PRO A 368 -4.39 -10.89 25.30
CA PRO A 368 -3.65 -9.64 25.51
C PRO A 368 -4.45 -8.58 26.29
N GLU A 369 -5.77 -8.57 26.15
CA GLU A 369 -6.65 -7.64 26.86
C GLU A 369 -6.76 -7.99 28.35
N ASP A 370 -6.76 -9.28 28.67
CA ASP A 370 -6.80 -9.77 30.05
C ASP A 370 -5.53 -9.43 30.82
N LEU A 371 -4.37 -9.58 30.16
CA LEU A 371 -3.08 -9.17 30.70
C LEU A 371 -3.04 -7.65 31.00
N VAL A 372 -3.61 -6.83 30.13
CA VAL A 372 -3.69 -5.37 30.33
C VAL A 372 -4.63 -5.05 31.49
N ARG A 373 -5.76 -5.75 31.64
CA ARG A 373 -6.70 -5.59 32.77
C ARG A 373 -6.03 -5.96 34.10
N LEU A 374 -5.38 -7.12 34.14
CA LEU A 374 -4.61 -7.60 35.29
C LEU A 374 -3.50 -6.61 35.68
N SER A 375 -2.76 -6.11 34.68
CA SER A 375 -1.68 -5.15 34.94
C SER A 375 -2.17 -3.81 35.50
N ARG A 376 -3.36 -3.35 35.05
CA ARG A 376 -4.01 -2.13 35.61
C ARG A 376 -4.48 -2.34 37.05
N ALA A 377 -5.05 -3.51 37.33
CA ALA A 377 -5.45 -3.85 38.69
C ALA A 377 -4.24 -3.86 39.65
N LEU A 378 -3.13 -4.49 39.28
CA LEU A 378 -1.86 -4.47 40.03
C LEU A 378 -1.33 -3.05 40.27
N ARG A 379 -1.44 -2.17 39.25
CA ARG A 379 -1.03 -0.76 39.40
C ARG A 379 -1.87 -0.03 40.45
N ALA A 380 -3.19 -0.26 40.44
CA ALA A 380 -4.12 0.37 41.37
C ALA A 380 -3.95 -0.10 42.82
N MET A 381 -3.36 -1.29 43.07
CA MET A 381 -3.05 -1.83 44.37
C MET A 381 -1.75 -1.27 44.96
N ARG A 382 -0.86 -0.72 44.15
CA ARG A 382 0.46 -0.20 44.56
C ARG A 382 0.50 1.33 44.71
N GLY A 383 -0.51 2.04 44.26
CA GLY A 383 -0.67 3.50 44.40
C GLY A 383 -1.73 3.85 45.39
#